data_0d7c5ff726002d45559f7605bd54f2f2
#
_entry.id   0d7c5ff726002d45559f7605bd54f2f2
#
_cell.length_a   1.000
_cell.length_b   1.000
_cell.length_c   1.000
_cell.angle_alpha   90.00
_cell.angle_beta   90.00
_cell.angle_gamma   90.00
#
_symmetry.space_group_name_H-M   'P 1'
#
loop_
_entity.id
_entity.type
_entity.pdbx_description
1 polymer ?
#
loop_
_entity_poly.entity_id
_entity_poly.type
_entity_poly.pdbx_seq_one_letter_code
_entity_poly.pdbx_strand_id
1 'polypeptide(L)'
;MSGGVDSSTAAALLVEQGYDVIGVTLKLWKHDCFSPDEDQFKCCGFRAAADVRAVCDHLGISFHLIDDAEEFQKEVISRFAAEYRAGRTPNPCILCNEHLKFGTLLQRADQFGAQYVATGHYARVEHGHGRTLLRRGRDPRKDQSYFLFSLRQDQLARALFPVGDQTKSDTRIAARHRKLKTADKKESMEICFVPDNDYGKFLQQANLAQKHRGEIMDLHGRVLGHHDGIEFYTIGQRKGLGITTPKPVYVIELDAENNRVIVGDDSALDRDEFTVDRCNWIPFDNLTEPIEVTAKIRYNHPGTAATVTPLGGGRAKVKLHEPQRAITPGQAAVFYKDDLVVGGGWIMR
;
A
#
# COMPACT_ATOMS: atom_id res chain seq x y z
N MET A 1 10.55 -10.83 7.55
CA MET A 1 11.39 -9.68 7.97
C MET A 1 11.97 -9.03 6.70
N SER A 2 12.10 -7.70 6.69
CA SER A 2 12.56 -6.93 5.51
C SER A 2 14.01 -6.41 5.65
N GLY A 3 14.69 -6.75 6.74
CA GLY A 3 16.01 -6.19 7.07
C GLY A 3 15.99 -4.72 7.48
N GLY A 4 14.82 -4.15 7.76
CA GLY A 4 14.63 -2.81 8.33
C GLY A 4 14.51 -2.84 9.86
N VAL A 5 14.64 -1.66 10.50
CA VAL A 5 14.59 -1.51 11.95
C VAL A 5 13.25 -2.01 12.53
N ASP A 6 12.13 -1.74 11.87
CA ASP A 6 10.79 -2.04 12.39
C ASP A 6 10.55 -3.54 12.51
N SER A 7 10.84 -4.31 11.44
CA SER A 7 10.68 -5.76 11.46
C SER A 7 11.67 -6.46 12.41
N SER A 8 12.87 -5.92 12.55
CA SER A 8 13.87 -6.45 13.49
C SER A 8 13.46 -6.19 14.94
N THR A 9 12.96 -4.99 15.24
CA THR A 9 12.46 -4.65 16.57
C THR A 9 11.20 -5.46 16.91
N ALA A 10 10.31 -5.66 15.93
CA ALA A 10 9.12 -6.49 16.13
C ALA A 10 9.50 -7.93 16.54
N ALA A 11 10.47 -8.54 15.87
CA ALA A 11 10.98 -9.87 16.23
C ALA A 11 11.57 -9.90 17.65
N ALA A 12 12.39 -8.92 18.00
CA ALA A 12 13.02 -8.83 19.31
C ALA A 12 11.98 -8.67 20.45
N LEU A 13 10.96 -7.85 20.23
CA LEU A 13 9.87 -7.66 21.20
C LEU A 13 9.09 -8.96 21.44
N LEU A 14 8.82 -9.73 20.39
CA LEU A 14 8.12 -11.02 20.52
C LEU A 14 8.95 -12.05 21.29
N VAL A 15 10.26 -12.13 21.02
CA VAL A 15 11.17 -13.00 21.79
C VAL A 15 11.14 -12.64 23.29
N GLU A 16 11.21 -11.35 23.62
CA GLU A 16 11.12 -10.88 25.01
C GLU A 16 9.76 -11.17 25.68
N GLN A 17 8.68 -11.20 24.89
CA GLN A 17 7.35 -11.57 25.35
C GLN A 17 7.17 -13.08 25.51
N GLY A 18 8.20 -13.89 25.19
CA GLY A 18 8.18 -15.34 25.35
C GLY A 18 7.55 -16.12 24.20
N TYR A 19 7.36 -15.48 23.03
CA TYR A 19 6.93 -16.20 21.83
C TYR A 19 8.09 -17.05 21.28
N ASP A 20 7.73 -18.22 20.74
CA ASP A 20 8.63 -18.97 19.85
C ASP A 20 8.60 -18.32 18.46
N VAL A 21 9.70 -17.67 18.08
CA VAL A 21 9.76 -16.80 16.90
C VAL A 21 10.59 -17.42 15.79
N ILE A 22 10.04 -17.42 14.58
CA ILE A 22 10.72 -17.82 13.35
C ILE A 22 10.90 -16.59 12.46
N GLY A 23 12.13 -16.27 12.08
CA GLY A 23 12.46 -15.21 11.16
C GLY A 23 12.25 -15.62 9.71
N VAL A 24 11.34 -14.93 9.00
CA VAL A 24 11.06 -15.22 7.58
C VAL A 24 11.32 -14.00 6.72
N THR A 25 12.03 -14.20 5.59
CA THR A 25 12.16 -13.22 4.51
C THR A 25 11.52 -13.79 3.24
N LEU A 26 10.68 -12.98 2.58
CA LEU A 26 10.13 -13.33 1.27
C LEU A 26 11.11 -12.83 0.19
N LYS A 27 11.59 -13.72 -0.67
CA LYS A 27 12.29 -13.37 -1.90
C LYS A 27 11.22 -13.06 -2.95
N LEU A 28 11.11 -11.80 -3.33
CA LEU A 28 10.04 -11.30 -4.22
C LEU A 28 10.47 -11.16 -5.68
N TRP A 29 11.76 -11.41 -6.01
CA TRP A 29 12.30 -11.23 -7.35
C TRP A 29 13.04 -12.48 -7.83
N LYS A 30 12.93 -12.77 -9.14
CA LYS A 30 13.73 -13.80 -9.81
C LYS A 30 15.18 -13.29 -9.96
N HIS A 31 16.12 -14.21 -10.00
CA HIS A 31 17.58 -13.93 -10.06
C HIS A 31 18.01 -12.99 -11.20
N ASP A 32 17.27 -12.99 -12.31
CA ASP A 32 17.61 -12.22 -13.52
C ASP A 32 17.38 -10.71 -13.41
N CYS A 33 16.79 -10.26 -12.31
CA CYS A 33 16.60 -8.83 -12.01
C CYS A 33 17.75 -8.21 -11.20
N PHE A 34 18.78 -8.99 -10.86
CA PHE A 34 19.96 -8.50 -10.16
C PHE A 34 20.95 -7.93 -11.18
N SER A 35 20.78 -6.64 -11.51
CA SER A 35 21.85 -5.85 -12.10
C SER A 35 23.05 -5.80 -11.15
N PRO A 36 24.32 -5.73 -11.65
CA PRO A 36 25.50 -5.53 -10.80
C PRO A 36 25.42 -4.30 -9.91
N ASP A 37 24.56 -3.32 -10.23
CA ASP A 37 24.20 -2.19 -9.38
C ASP A 37 23.14 -2.61 -8.34
N GLU A 38 23.58 -3.42 -7.37
CA GLU A 38 22.76 -3.99 -6.27
C GLU A 38 22.02 -2.98 -5.40
N ASP A 39 22.30 -1.68 -5.52
CA ASP A 39 21.67 -0.62 -4.73
C ASP A 39 20.31 -0.16 -5.28
N GLN A 40 19.91 -0.53 -6.50
CA GLN A 40 18.66 -0.05 -7.12
C GLN A 40 17.39 -0.75 -6.61
N PHE A 41 17.47 -2.01 -6.17
CA PHE A 41 16.30 -2.75 -5.63
C PHE A 41 16.42 -2.90 -4.11
N LYS A 42 15.96 -1.92 -3.38
CA LYS A 42 16.13 -1.78 -1.92
C LYS A 42 15.34 -2.77 -1.07
N CYS A 43 14.44 -3.55 -1.65
CA CYS A 43 13.61 -4.52 -0.92
C CYS A 43 13.96 -5.94 -1.34
N CYS A 44 14.43 -6.76 -0.39
CA CYS A 44 14.64 -8.21 -0.54
C CYS A 44 15.87 -8.66 -1.36
N GLY A 45 16.90 -7.82 -1.52
CA GLY A 45 18.20 -8.23 -2.06
C GLY A 45 19.02 -9.07 -1.08
N PHE A 46 20.13 -9.64 -1.54
CA PHE A 46 21.07 -10.44 -0.72
C PHE A 46 21.50 -9.74 0.58
N ARG A 47 21.71 -8.42 0.52
CA ARG A 47 22.04 -7.61 1.70
C ARG A 47 20.91 -7.60 2.74
N ALA A 48 19.67 -7.48 2.30
CA ALA A 48 18.52 -7.51 3.22
C ALA A 48 18.38 -8.88 3.90
N ALA A 49 18.57 -9.96 3.15
CA ALA A 49 18.55 -11.32 3.70
C ALA A 49 19.71 -11.55 4.68
N ALA A 50 20.92 -11.05 4.37
CA ALA A 50 22.07 -11.11 5.28
C ALA A 50 21.84 -10.32 6.57
N ASP A 51 21.25 -9.11 6.47
CA ASP A 51 20.88 -8.31 7.65
C ASP A 51 19.84 -9.04 8.52
N VAL A 52 18.83 -9.67 7.90
CA VAL A 52 17.83 -10.46 8.63
C VAL A 52 18.46 -11.66 9.31
N ARG A 53 19.32 -12.41 8.60
CA ARG A 53 20.04 -13.55 9.19
C ARG A 53 20.85 -13.11 10.42
N ALA A 54 21.61 -12.01 10.30
CA ALA A 54 22.39 -11.49 11.42
C ALA A 54 21.51 -11.06 12.62
N VAL A 55 20.29 -10.57 12.38
CA VAL A 55 19.31 -10.27 13.44
C VAL A 55 18.79 -11.57 14.05
N CYS A 56 18.46 -12.58 13.25
CA CYS A 56 17.98 -13.88 13.74
C CYS A 56 19.05 -14.58 14.59
N ASP A 57 20.31 -14.61 14.13
CA ASP A 57 21.45 -15.17 14.87
C ASP A 57 21.64 -14.45 16.22
N HIS A 58 21.51 -13.09 16.23
CA HIS A 58 21.61 -12.29 17.45
C HIS A 58 20.49 -12.58 18.45
N LEU A 59 19.28 -12.84 17.96
CA LEU A 59 18.09 -13.15 18.79
C LEU A 59 17.99 -14.64 19.14
N GLY A 60 18.82 -15.50 18.58
CA GLY A 60 18.77 -16.95 18.80
C GLY A 60 17.55 -17.62 18.15
N ILE A 61 17.01 -17.04 17.07
CA ILE A 61 15.84 -17.57 16.36
C ILE A 61 16.23 -18.14 14.98
N SER A 62 15.44 -19.09 14.48
CA SER A 62 15.65 -19.66 13.14
C SER A 62 15.36 -18.65 12.04
N PHE A 63 16.05 -18.78 10.89
CA PHE A 63 15.86 -17.94 9.71
C PHE A 63 15.47 -18.77 8.48
N HIS A 64 14.42 -18.35 7.79
CA HIS A 64 13.96 -18.97 6.55
C HIS A 64 13.81 -17.93 5.44
N LEU A 65 14.36 -18.25 4.26
CA LEU A 65 14.14 -17.50 3.03
C LEU A 65 13.14 -18.27 2.18
N ILE A 66 12.00 -17.64 1.89
CA ILE A 66 10.91 -18.24 1.10
C ILE A 66 10.86 -17.55 -0.27
N ASP A 67 10.91 -18.33 -1.34
CA ASP A 67 10.76 -17.82 -2.70
C ASP A 67 9.27 -17.65 -3.03
N ASP A 68 8.80 -16.42 -3.11
CA ASP A 68 7.45 -16.02 -3.49
C ASP A 68 7.47 -15.10 -4.73
N ALA A 69 8.54 -15.16 -5.54
CA ALA A 69 8.70 -14.28 -6.71
C ALA A 69 7.57 -14.45 -7.75
N GLU A 70 7.09 -15.66 -7.96
CA GLU A 70 5.99 -15.92 -8.92
C GLU A 70 4.67 -15.35 -8.41
N GLU A 71 4.36 -15.57 -7.15
CA GLU A 71 3.14 -15.04 -6.55
C GLU A 71 3.16 -13.50 -6.47
N PHE A 72 4.31 -12.92 -6.15
CA PHE A 72 4.50 -11.47 -6.19
C PHE A 72 4.30 -10.90 -7.59
N GLN A 73 4.88 -11.56 -8.61
CA GLN A 73 4.70 -11.16 -10.01
C GLN A 73 3.22 -11.19 -10.41
N LYS A 74 2.50 -12.25 -10.03
CA LYS A 74 1.10 -12.46 -10.38
C LYS A 74 0.17 -11.48 -9.62
N GLU A 75 0.25 -11.47 -8.30
CA GLU A 75 -0.73 -10.80 -7.44
C GLU A 75 -0.45 -9.31 -7.24
N VAL A 76 0.81 -8.88 -7.38
CA VAL A 76 1.17 -7.48 -7.17
C VAL A 76 1.56 -6.79 -8.47
N ILE A 77 2.61 -7.29 -9.17
CA ILE A 77 3.17 -6.59 -10.33
C ILE A 77 2.19 -6.59 -11.52
N SER A 78 1.61 -7.75 -11.85
CA SER A 78 0.69 -7.85 -12.98
C SER A 78 -0.58 -7.03 -12.76
N ARG A 79 -1.11 -7.02 -11.52
CA ARG A 79 -2.27 -6.18 -11.17
C ARG A 79 -1.92 -4.70 -11.18
N PHE A 80 -0.74 -4.32 -10.67
CA PHE A 80 -0.23 -2.97 -10.72
C PHE A 80 -0.19 -2.44 -12.17
N ALA A 81 0.38 -3.21 -13.09
CA ALA A 81 0.44 -2.83 -14.50
C ALA A 81 -0.96 -2.79 -15.17
N ALA A 82 -1.84 -3.74 -14.83
CA ALA A 82 -3.20 -3.77 -15.36
C ALA A 82 -4.02 -2.53 -14.93
N GLU A 83 -3.89 -2.09 -13.69
CA GLU A 83 -4.55 -0.90 -13.19
C GLU A 83 -4.08 0.36 -13.93
N TYR A 84 -2.77 0.54 -14.14
CA TYR A 84 -2.26 1.68 -14.91
C TYR A 84 -2.72 1.67 -16.37
N ARG A 85 -2.73 0.50 -17.03
CA ARG A 85 -3.29 0.37 -18.39
C ARG A 85 -4.78 0.70 -18.48
N ALA A 86 -5.50 0.50 -17.39
CA ALA A 86 -6.91 0.89 -17.28
C ALA A 86 -7.13 2.35 -16.85
N GLY A 87 -6.07 3.19 -16.84
CA GLY A 87 -6.13 4.59 -16.44
C GLY A 87 -6.40 4.78 -14.93
N ARG A 88 -6.10 3.78 -14.11
CA ARG A 88 -6.26 3.83 -12.66
C ARG A 88 -4.89 3.86 -11.97
N THR A 89 -4.83 4.45 -10.78
CA THR A 89 -3.59 4.57 -10.01
C THR A 89 -3.61 3.59 -8.84
N PRO A 90 -2.94 2.43 -8.93
CA PRO A 90 -3.00 1.38 -7.91
C PRO A 90 -2.19 1.71 -6.67
N ASN A 91 -2.51 1.00 -5.57
CA ASN A 91 -1.68 0.93 -4.37
C ASN A 91 -1.18 -0.51 -4.17
N PRO A 92 0.02 -0.86 -4.65
CA PRO A 92 0.53 -2.23 -4.59
C PRO A 92 0.85 -2.71 -3.17
N CYS A 93 1.08 -1.79 -2.21
CA CYS A 93 1.37 -2.17 -0.83
C CYS A 93 0.17 -2.84 -0.15
N ILE A 94 -1.06 -2.43 -0.48
CA ILE A 94 -2.28 -3.07 0.03
C ILE A 94 -2.36 -4.50 -0.51
N LEU A 95 -2.17 -4.69 -1.81
CA LEU A 95 -2.17 -6.02 -2.44
C LEU A 95 -1.08 -6.94 -1.87
N CYS A 96 0.12 -6.40 -1.65
CA CYS A 96 1.21 -7.15 -1.03
C CYS A 96 0.87 -7.60 0.40
N ASN A 97 0.23 -6.75 1.20
CA ASN A 97 -0.21 -7.13 2.54
C ASN A 97 -1.30 -8.21 2.47
N GLU A 98 -2.32 -8.02 1.63
CA GLU A 98 -3.48 -8.91 1.51
C GLU A 98 -3.11 -10.29 0.97
N HIS A 99 -2.35 -10.35 -0.13
CA HIS A 99 -2.11 -11.59 -0.86
C HIS A 99 -0.81 -12.30 -0.44
N LEU A 100 0.24 -11.57 -0.08
CA LEU A 100 1.53 -12.20 0.27
C LEU A 100 1.73 -12.29 1.78
N LYS A 101 1.81 -11.14 2.49
CA LYS A 101 2.17 -11.15 3.91
C LYS A 101 1.12 -11.80 4.82
N PHE A 102 -0.15 -11.57 4.53
CA PHE A 102 -1.28 -12.16 5.25
C PHE A 102 -2.10 -13.13 4.37
N GLY A 103 -1.60 -13.45 3.17
CA GLY A 103 -2.10 -14.49 2.28
C GLY A 103 -1.17 -15.70 2.30
N THR A 104 -0.27 -15.80 1.29
CA THR A 104 0.63 -16.96 1.12
C THR A 104 1.53 -17.21 2.33
N LEU A 105 2.10 -16.16 2.96
CA LEU A 105 2.92 -16.35 4.16
C LEU A 105 2.11 -16.93 5.33
N LEU A 106 0.85 -16.51 5.49
CA LEU A 106 -0.02 -17.06 6.53
C LEU A 106 -0.33 -18.55 6.30
N GLN A 107 -0.54 -18.96 5.04
CA GLN A 107 -0.68 -20.39 4.69
C GLN A 107 0.60 -21.18 4.94
N ARG A 108 1.77 -20.59 4.67
CA ARG A 108 3.07 -21.22 4.96
C ARG A 108 3.36 -21.28 6.48
N ALA A 109 2.82 -20.34 7.26
CA ALA A 109 2.93 -20.37 8.72
C ALA A 109 2.37 -21.67 9.30
N ASP A 110 1.32 -22.22 8.71
CA ASP A 110 0.75 -23.52 9.12
C ASP A 110 1.74 -24.68 8.93
N GLN A 111 2.59 -24.63 7.89
CA GLN A 111 3.63 -25.63 7.66
C GLN A 111 4.75 -25.59 8.71
N PHE A 112 4.97 -24.40 9.32
CA PHE A 112 5.90 -24.20 10.43
C PHE A 112 5.25 -24.41 11.79
N GLY A 113 3.96 -24.74 11.87
CA GLY A 113 3.21 -24.82 13.12
C GLY A 113 3.02 -23.46 13.81
N ALA A 114 3.22 -22.35 13.09
CA ALA A 114 3.11 -21.01 13.63
C ALA A 114 1.65 -20.53 13.66
N GLN A 115 1.21 -20.04 14.82
CA GLN A 115 -0.16 -19.55 15.01
C GLN A 115 -0.38 -18.14 14.43
N TYR A 116 0.67 -17.32 14.39
CA TYR A 116 0.59 -15.91 14.01
C TYR A 116 1.61 -15.55 12.95
N VAL A 117 1.29 -14.52 12.18
CA VAL A 117 2.24 -13.78 11.33
C VAL A 117 2.44 -12.39 11.92
N ALA A 118 3.67 -12.06 12.27
CA ALA A 118 4.03 -10.78 12.82
C ALA A 118 4.77 -9.92 11.80
N THR A 119 4.48 -8.61 11.79
CA THR A 119 5.16 -7.65 10.92
C THR A 119 5.52 -6.37 11.67
N GLY A 120 6.45 -5.60 11.12
CA GLY A 120 6.83 -4.29 11.64
C GLY A 120 5.91 -3.14 11.23
N HIS A 121 4.62 -3.39 10.96
CA HIS A 121 3.69 -2.31 10.66
C HIS A 121 3.29 -1.53 11.91
N TYR A 122 3.21 -0.21 11.75
CA TYR A 122 2.64 0.69 12.75
C TYR A 122 1.11 0.68 12.63
N ALA A 123 0.49 -0.35 13.19
CA ALA A 123 -0.94 -0.53 13.34
C ALA A 123 -1.16 -1.34 14.61
N ARG A 124 -2.40 -1.41 15.11
CA ARG A 124 -2.74 -2.21 16.29
C ARG A 124 -3.89 -3.15 15.97
N VAL A 125 -3.84 -4.32 16.54
CA VAL A 125 -4.96 -5.28 16.53
C VAL A 125 -5.48 -5.46 17.95
N GLU A 126 -6.79 -5.51 18.07
CA GLU A 126 -7.49 -5.77 19.32
C GLU A 126 -8.34 -7.03 19.13
N HIS A 127 -7.92 -8.12 19.79
CA HIS A 127 -8.64 -9.37 19.76
C HIS A 127 -9.80 -9.31 20.77
N GLY A 128 -11.04 -9.29 20.28
CA GLY A 128 -12.25 -9.21 21.08
C GLY A 128 -13.12 -10.45 20.95
N HIS A 129 -14.23 -10.47 21.69
CA HIS A 129 -15.23 -11.54 21.64
C HIS A 129 -15.93 -11.52 20.26
N GLY A 130 -15.52 -12.44 19.39
CA GLY A 130 -16.14 -12.69 18.08
C GLY A 130 -15.49 -11.98 16.90
N ARG A 131 -14.76 -10.86 17.07
CA ARG A 131 -14.07 -10.16 15.95
C ARG A 131 -12.73 -9.57 16.39
N THR A 132 -11.82 -9.47 15.44
CA THR A 132 -10.55 -8.75 15.62
C THR A 132 -10.68 -7.36 15.00
N LEU A 133 -10.41 -6.32 15.78
CA LEU A 133 -10.45 -4.94 15.33
C LEU A 133 -9.06 -4.48 14.90
N LEU A 134 -9.02 -3.66 13.85
CA LEU A 134 -7.82 -2.99 13.37
C LEU A 134 -7.87 -1.52 13.80
N ARG A 135 -6.81 -1.05 14.43
CA ARG A 135 -6.69 0.34 14.90
C ARG A 135 -5.47 1.02 14.31
N ARG A 136 -5.50 2.34 14.26
CA ARG A 136 -4.33 3.14 13.90
C ARG A 136 -3.14 2.83 14.80
N GLY A 137 -1.94 2.94 14.26
CA GLY A 137 -0.72 2.95 15.06
C GLY A 137 -0.66 4.16 16.01
N ARG A 138 0.04 4.01 17.12
CA ARG A 138 0.21 5.09 18.12
C ARG A 138 0.92 6.32 17.56
N ASP A 139 1.87 6.15 16.62
CA ASP A 139 2.52 7.26 15.94
C ASP A 139 1.67 7.69 14.72
N PRO A 140 0.97 8.85 14.76
CA PRO A 140 0.11 9.27 13.66
C PRO A 140 0.87 9.59 12.38
N ARG A 141 2.19 9.87 12.47
CA ARG A 141 3.05 10.14 11.30
C ARG A 141 3.54 8.86 10.63
N LYS A 142 3.43 7.73 11.32
CA LYS A 142 3.87 6.41 10.86
C LYS A 142 2.73 5.40 10.74
N ASP A 143 1.50 5.80 11.05
CA ASP A 143 0.32 4.95 10.97
C ASP A 143 0.21 4.28 9.59
N GLN A 144 0.21 2.95 9.59
CA GLN A 144 0.14 2.11 8.39
C GLN A 144 -1.17 1.32 8.30
N SER A 145 -2.14 1.59 9.15
CA SER A 145 -3.45 0.94 9.14
C SER A 145 -4.18 1.10 7.80
N TYR A 146 -3.91 2.19 7.07
CA TYR A 146 -4.38 2.41 5.71
C TYR A 146 -4.05 1.25 4.75
N PHE A 147 -2.87 0.65 4.86
CA PHE A 147 -2.43 -0.44 3.99
C PHE A 147 -2.96 -1.83 4.41
N LEU A 148 -3.70 -1.89 5.52
CA LEU A 148 -4.16 -3.12 6.15
C LEU A 148 -5.69 -3.24 6.16
N PHE A 149 -6.42 -2.24 5.68
CA PHE A 149 -7.88 -2.18 5.73
C PHE A 149 -8.55 -3.37 5.01
N SER A 150 -7.89 -3.93 3.99
CA SER A 150 -8.42 -5.03 3.18
C SER A 150 -8.24 -6.41 3.82
N LEU A 151 -7.56 -6.50 4.96
CA LEU A 151 -7.38 -7.77 5.65
C LEU A 151 -8.71 -8.29 6.19
N ARG A 152 -9.00 -9.56 5.89
CA ARG A 152 -10.18 -10.26 6.37
C ARG A 152 -10.03 -10.66 7.84
N GLN A 153 -11.13 -11.06 8.47
CA GLN A 153 -11.14 -11.45 9.87
C GLN A 153 -10.23 -12.66 10.19
N ASP A 154 -10.18 -13.65 9.29
CA ASP A 154 -9.29 -14.80 9.39
C ASP A 154 -7.80 -14.39 9.37
N GLN A 155 -7.45 -13.38 8.58
CA GLN A 155 -6.11 -12.81 8.50
C GLN A 155 -5.77 -11.95 9.72
N LEU A 156 -6.69 -11.07 10.14
CA LEU A 156 -6.50 -10.19 11.29
C LEU A 156 -6.39 -10.98 12.59
N ALA A 157 -7.15 -12.05 12.76
CA ALA A 157 -7.11 -12.90 13.95
C ALA A 157 -5.73 -13.54 14.17
N ARG A 158 -4.94 -13.67 13.10
CA ARG A 158 -3.59 -14.24 13.13
C ARG A 158 -2.49 -13.21 12.89
N ALA A 159 -2.82 -11.91 12.84
CA ALA A 159 -1.85 -10.84 12.64
C ALA A 159 -1.35 -10.27 13.97
N LEU A 160 -0.04 -9.99 14.05
CA LEU A 160 0.56 -9.26 15.17
C LEU A 160 1.37 -8.07 14.64
N PHE A 161 1.24 -6.93 15.32
CA PHE A 161 1.95 -5.69 15.01
C PHE A 161 2.71 -5.17 16.25
N PRO A 162 3.82 -5.80 16.65
CA PRO A 162 4.47 -5.54 17.94
C PRO A 162 4.96 -4.09 18.13
N VAL A 163 5.20 -3.36 17.03
CA VAL A 163 5.63 -1.94 17.07
C VAL A 163 4.45 -0.96 16.98
N GLY A 164 3.23 -1.45 16.92
CA GLY A 164 2.02 -0.62 16.75
C GLY A 164 1.75 0.35 17.88
N ASP A 165 2.13 -0.01 19.12
CA ASP A 165 2.00 0.84 20.30
C ASP A 165 3.23 1.72 20.59
N GLN A 166 4.19 1.77 19.65
CA GLN A 166 5.40 2.56 19.76
C GLN A 166 5.39 3.74 18.79
N THR A 167 6.08 4.83 19.17
CA THR A 167 6.49 5.82 18.18
C THR A 167 7.72 5.33 17.43
N LYS A 168 8.01 5.92 16.28
CA LYS A 168 9.23 5.57 15.52
C LYS A 168 10.51 5.82 16.31
N SER A 169 10.54 6.85 17.13
CA SER A 169 11.66 7.12 18.04
C SER A 169 11.83 6.01 19.08
N ASP A 170 10.72 5.56 19.69
CA ASP A 170 10.75 4.46 20.66
C ASP A 170 11.27 3.17 20.02
N THR A 171 10.81 2.84 18.81
CA THR A 171 11.27 1.68 18.05
C THR A 171 12.79 1.74 17.80
N ARG A 172 13.34 2.92 17.42
CA ARG A 172 14.79 3.06 17.23
C ARG A 172 15.56 2.97 18.54
N ILE A 173 15.06 3.54 19.64
CA ILE A 173 15.65 3.41 20.97
C ILE A 173 15.65 1.94 21.39
N ALA A 174 14.52 1.26 21.22
CA ALA A 174 14.37 -0.16 21.51
C ALA A 174 15.35 -1.03 20.70
N ALA A 175 15.55 -0.72 19.41
CA ALA A 175 16.51 -1.42 18.56
C ALA A 175 17.97 -1.21 19.02
N ARG A 176 18.36 0.02 19.38
CA ARG A 176 19.71 0.34 19.87
C ARG A 176 19.98 -0.34 21.21
N HIS A 177 19.03 -0.31 22.14
CA HIS A 177 19.14 -0.95 23.44
C HIS A 177 19.42 -2.47 23.30
N ARG A 178 18.80 -3.08 22.28
CA ARG A 178 19.00 -4.50 21.93
C ARG A 178 20.19 -4.75 21.00
N LYS A 179 20.98 -3.73 20.70
CA LYS A 179 22.18 -3.80 19.83
C LYS A 179 21.88 -4.40 18.45
N LEU A 180 20.68 -4.15 17.90
CA LEU A 180 20.29 -4.61 16.58
C LEU A 180 21.07 -3.83 15.51
N LYS A 181 21.74 -4.51 14.59
CA LYS A 181 22.51 -3.90 13.49
C LYS A 181 21.66 -2.96 12.59
N THR A 182 20.36 -3.17 12.59
CA THR A 182 19.40 -2.40 11.79
C THR A 182 18.94 -1.09 12.43
N ALA A 183 19.34 -0.78 13.69
CA ALA A 183 18.85 0.35 14.47
C ALA A 183 18.97 1.71 13.76
N ASP A 184 20.08 1.94 13.06
CA ASP A 184 20.39 3.20 12.39
C ASP A 184 20.13 3.16 10.87
N LYS A 185 19.57 2.06 10.36
CA LYS A 185 19.26 1.91 8.94
C LYS A 185 18.20 2.94 8.49
N LYS A 186 18.44 3.54 7.31
CA LYS A 186 17.47 4.47 6.69
C LYS A 186 16.19 3.75 6.32
N GLU A 187 15.08 4.47 6.38
CA GLU A 187 13.77 3.94 5.99
C GLU A 187 13.62 3.94 4.47
N SER A 188 12.93 2.92 3.96
CA SER A 188 12.43 2.94 2.59
C SER A 188 11.05 3.62 2.60
N MET A 189 10.94 4.78 1.91
CA MET A 189 9.72 5.59 1.86
C MET A 189 8.91 5.36 0.57
N GLU A 190 9.39 4.49 -0.33
CA GLU A 190 8.89 4.31 -1.69
C GLU A 190 8.32 2.92 -1.91
N ILE A 191 7.63 2.73 -3.02
CA ILE A 191 7.19 1.41 -3.47
C ILE A 191 8.45 0.56 -3.69
N CYS A 192 8.56 -0.55 -2.97
CA CYS A 192 9.80 -1.32 -2.84
C CYS A 192 10.38 -1.84 -4.15
N PHE A 193 9.58 -1.96 -5.20
CA PHE A 193 9.98 -2.46 -6.51
C PHE A 193 10.02 -1.37 -7.61
N VAL A 194 9.75 -0.12 -7.27
CA VAL A 194 9.85 0.99 -8.21
C VAL A 194 11.09 1.81 -7.86
N PRO A 195 12.19 1.65 -8.63
CA PRO A 195 13.41 2.44 -8.42
C PRO A 195 13.14 3.92 -8.69
N ASP A 196 13.81 4.79 -7.92
CA ASP A 196 13.80 6.25 -8.12
C ASP A 196 12.40 6.89 -8.15
N ASN A 197 11.38 6.19 -7.63
CA ASN A 197 9.98 6.61 -7.64
C ASN A 197 9.41 6.82 -9.07
N ASP A 198 10.04 6.24 -10.08
CA ASP A 198 9.65 6.35 -11.49
C ASP A 198 8.95 5.06 -11.95
N TYR A 199 7.64 4.98 -11.65
CA TYR A 199 6.83 3.84 -12.04
C TYR A 199 6.70 3.70 -13.57
N GLY A 200 6.74 4.81 -14.32
CA GLY A 200 6.69 4.80 -15.78
C GLY A 200 7.90 4.10 -16.38
N LYS A 201 9.09 4.45 -15.90
CA LYS A 201 10.34 3.78 -16.26
C LYS A 201 10.32 2.30 -15.89
N PHE A 202 9.82 1.97 -14.68
CA PHE A 202 9.68 0.58 -14.24
C PHE A 202 8.76 -0.23 -15.17
N LEU A 203 7.58 0.30 -15.53
CA LEU A 203 6.64 -0.38 -16.41
C LEU A 203 7.25 -0.65 -17.80
N GLN A 204 8.02 0.29 -18.35
CA GLN A 204 8.72 0.12 -19.63
C GLN A 204 9.83 -0.92 -19.54
N GLN A 205 10.70 -0.84 -18.54
CA GLN A 205 11.82 -1.79 -18.35
C GLN A 205 11.36 -3.22 -18.10
N ALA A 206 10.23 -3.37 -17.40
CA ALA A 206 9.63 -4.67 -17.14
C ALA A 206 8.78 -5.20 -18.33
N ASN A 207 8.73 -4.50 -19.47
CA ASN A 207 7.86 -4.83 -20.61
C ASN A 207 6.36 -4.94 -20.24
N LEU A 208 5.93 -4.19 -19.24
CA LEU A 208 4.55 -4.19 -18.72
C LEU A 208 3.70 -3.06 -19.33
N ALA A 209 4.32 -2.08 -19.96
CA ALA A 209 3.68 -1.04 -20.73
C ALA A 209 4.37 -0.90 -22.11
N GLN A 210 3.55 -0.69 -23.14
CA GLN A 210 4.02 -0.39 -24.49
C GLN A 210 3.62 1.05 -24.82
N LYS A 211 4.43 1.72 -25.64
CA LYS A 211 4.08 3.07 -26.08
C LYS A 211 2.89 3.02 -27.02
N HIS A 212 1.79 3.59 -26.59
CA HIS A 212 0.59 3.80 -27.39
C HIS A 212 0.30 5.28 -27.48
N ARG A 213 0.61 5.89 -28.63
CA ARG A 213 0.39 7.32 -28.85
C ARG A 213 -1.09 7.65 -28.77
N GLY A 214 -1.46 8.63 -27.93
CA GLY A 214 -2.79 9.14 -27.74
C GLY A 214 -2.82 10.67 -27.69
N GLU A 215 -4.00 11.25 -27.48
CA GLU A 215 -4.24 12.68 -27.47
C GLU A 215 -4.30 13.22 -26.05
N ILE A 216 -3.71 14.41 -25.84
CA ILE A 216 -3.94 15.24 -24.66
C ILE A 216 -4.96 16.31 -25.05
N MET A 217 -6.10 16.34 -24.37
CA MET A 217 -7.23 17.21 -24.70
C MET A 217 -7.62 18.08 -23.50
N ASP A 218 -8.17 19.25 -23.78
CA ASP A 218 -8.85 20.03 -22.72
C ASP A 218 -10.29 19.52 -22.47
N LEU A 219 -10.97 20.08 -21.45
CA LEU A 219 -12.35 19.74 -21.09
C LEU A 219 -13.39 20.06 -22.20
N HIS A 220 -12.99 20.85 -23.21
CA HIS A 220 -13.84 21.21 -24.37
C HIS A 220 -13.58 20.31 -25.60
N GLY A 221 -12.71 19.30 -25.47
CA GLY A 221 -12.36 18.38 -26.54
C GLY A 221 -11.31 18.91 -27.53
N ARG A 222 -10.66 20.05 -27.26
CA ARG A 222 -9.59 20.56 -28.10
C ARG A 222 -8.29 19.81 -27.81
N VAL A 223 -7.65 19.29 -28.84
CA VAL A 223 -6.35 18.63 -28.75
C VAL A 223 -5.25 19.65 -28.47
N LEU A 224 -4.50 19.44 -27.41
CA LEU A 224 -3.39 20.29 -26.97
C LEU A 224 -2.01 19.66 -27.27
N GLY A 225 -1.97 18.36 -27.49
CA GLY A 225 -0.75 17.59 -27.74
C GLY A 225 -0.99 16.10 -27.78
N HIS A 226 0.08 15.35 -27.64
CA HIS A 226 0.04 13.88 -27.66
C HIS A 226 0.87 13.31 -26.51
N HIS A 227 0.53 12.08 -26.10
CA HIS A 227 1.25 11.30 -25.10
C HIS A 227 1.67 9.94 -25.63
N ASP A 228 2.58 9.26 -24.95
CA ASP A 228 3.12 7.94 -25.31
C ASP A 228 2.38 6.75 -24.64
N GLY A 229 1.31 7.02 -23.88
CA GLY A 229 0.49 6.04 -23.16
C GLY A 229 -0.13 6.65 -21.91
N ILE A 230 -1.42 6.35 -21.64
CA ILE A 230 -2.13 6.88 -20.47
C ILE A 230 -1.55 6.34 -19.15
N GLU A 231 -0.93 5.16 -19.18
CA GLU A 231 -0.28 4.52 -18.04
C GLU A 231 0.88 5.34 -17.44
N PHE A 232 1.37 6.35 -18.15
CA PHE A 232 2.42 7.24 -17.64
C PHE A 232 1.87 8.50 -16.95
N TYR A 233 0.55 8.58 -16.80
CA TYR A 233 -0.12 9.73 -16.20
C TYR A 233 -0.94 9.33 -14.97
N THR A 234 -1.12 10.30 -14.10
CA THR A 234 -1.92 10.16 -12.89
C THR A 234 -2.80 11.39 -12.70
N ILE A 235 -4.03 11.22 -12.21
CA ILE A 235 -4.94 12.33 -11.92
C ILE A 235 -4.27 13.30 -10.93
N GLY A 236 -4.36 14.60 -11.23
CA GLY A 236 -3.70 15.66 -10.48
C GLY A 236 -2.26 15.95 -10.90
N GLN A 237 -1.69 15.20 -11.85
CA GLN A 237 -0.35 15.45 -12.39
C GLN A 237 -0.31 16.76 -13.15
N ARG A 238 0.71 17.60 -12.84
CA ARG A 238 0.96 18.88 -13.50
C ARG A 238 2.20 18.85 -14.39
N LYS A 239 3.26 18.16 -13.94
CA LYS A 239 4.57 18.13 -14.63
C LYS A 239 4.65 16.96 -15.60
N GLY A 240 5.48 17.09 -16.64
CA GLY A 240 5.74 16.00 -17.58
C GLY A 240 4.61 15.76 -18.60
N LEU A 241 3.71 16.73 -18.80
CA LEU A 241 2.62 16.61 -19.77
C LEU A 241 3.08 16.78 -21.23
N GLY A 242 4.25 17.38 -21.45
CA GLY A 242 4.77 17.61 -22.82
C GLY A 242 4.00 18.63 -23.66
N ILE A 243 3.13 19.44 -23.02
CA ILE A 243 2.34 20.50 -23.67
C ILE A 243 2.68 21.87 -23.10
N THR A 244 2.47 22.91 -23.92
CA THR A 244 2.61 24.31 -23.49
C THR A 244 1.24 24.94 -23.42
N THR A 245 0.91 25.52 -22.27
CA THR A 245 -0.38 26.18 -22.04
C THR A 245 -0.15 27.53 -21.33
N PRO A 246 -1.00 28.55 -21.59
CA PRO A 246 -0.88 29.86 -20.95
C PRO A 246 -1.00 29.85 -19.44
N LYS A 247 -1.78 28.88 -18.91
CA LYS A 247 -1.98 28.66 -17.48
C LYS A 247 -1.59 27.22 -17.12
N PRO A 248 -1.19 26.94 -15.88
CA PRO A 248 -0.97 25.58 -15.44
C PRO A 248 -2.22 24.72 -15.61
N VAL A 249 -2.03 23.52 -16.17
CA VAL A 249 -3.10 22.52 -16.31
C VAL A 249 -2.71 21.24 -15.60
N TYR A 250 -3.71 20.46 -15.24
CA TYR A 250 -3.59 19.21 -14.48
C TYR A 250 -4.33 18.09 -15.19
N VAL A 251 -3.88 16.87 -15.04
CA VAL A 251 -4.64 15.70 -15.49
C VAL A 251 -5.91 15.57 -14.65
N ILE A 252 -7.06 15.69 -15.30
CA ILE A 252 -8.38 15.60 -14.67
C ILE A 252 -8.95 14.19 -14.81
N GLU A 253 -8.72 13.56 -15.97
CA GLU A 253 -9.24 12.24 -16.29
C GLU A 253 -8.31 11.48 -17.23
N LEU A 254 -8.28 10.16 -17.09
CA LEU A 254 -7.63 9.22 -17.98
C LEU A 254 -8.70 8.37 -18.66
N ASP A 255 -8.95 8.63 -19.95
CA ASP A 255 -9.91 7.89 -20.77
C ASP A 255 -9.19 6.71 -21.43
N ALA A 256 -9.23 5.57 -20.76
CA ALA A 256 -8.54 4.37 -21.24
C ALA A 256 -9.16 3.77 -22.52
N GLU A 257 -10.47 3.94 -22.72
CA GLU A 257 -11.17 3.38 -23.87
C GLU A 257 -10.77 4.09 -25.17
N ASN A 258 -10.58 5.42 -25.10
CA ASN A 258 -10.20 6.22 -26.25
C ASN A 258 -8.72 6.63 -26.26
N ASN A 259 -7.94 6.12 -25.30
CA ASN A 259 -6.51 6.44 -25.11
C ASN A 259 -6.26 7.95 -25.06
N ARG A 260 -6.96 8.67 -24.15
CA ARG A 260 -6.92 10.12 -24.00
C ARG A 260 -6.55 10.55 -22.59
N VAL A 261 -5.76 11.61 -22.50
CA VAL A 261 -5.47 12.32 -21.25
C VAL A 261 -6.24 13.64 -21.28
N ILE A 262 -7.21 13.79 -20.39
CA ILE A 262 -8.00 15.02 -20.27
C ILE A 262 -7.36 15.93 -19.24
N VAL A 263 -7.08 17.17 -19.62
CA VAL A 263 -6.46 18.16 -18.75
C VAL A 263 -7.37 19.37 -18.53
N GLY A 264 -7.23 20.03 -17.41
CA GLY A 264 -8.02 21.20 -17.05
C GLY A 264 -7.40 22.01 -15.93
N ASP A 265 -8.12 23.03 -15.48
CA ASP A 265 -7.73 23.88 -14.37
C ASP A 265 -7.76 23.09 -13.04
N ASP A 266 -7.07 23.59 -12.01
CA ASP A 266 -6.96 22.97 -10.71
C ASP A 266 -8.32 22.73 -10.05
N SER A 267 -9.27 23.68 -10.20
CA SER A 267 -10.63 23.57 -9.65
C SER A 267 -11.45 22.41 -10.22
N ALA A 268 -11.10 21.90 -11.41
CA ALA A 268 -11.76 20.73 -12.00
C ALA A 268 -11.39 19.41 -11.30
N LEU A 269 -10.39 19.43 -10.41
CA LEU A 269 -9.98 18.28 -9.61
C LEU A 269 -10.83 18.10 -8.35
N ASP A 270 -11.56 19.14 -7.92
CA ASP A 270 -12.32 19.11 -6.68
C ASP A 270 -13.62 18.32 -6.87
N ARG A 271 -13.80 17.29 -6.05
CA ARG A 271 -15.01 16.45 -6.00
C ARG A 271 -15.36 16.17 -4.54
N ASP A 272 -16.66 16.05 -4.28
CA ASP A 272 -17.17 15.73 -2.94
C ASP A 272 -17.91 14.38 -2.89
N GLU A 273 -17.93 13.66 -4.01
CA GLU A 273 -18.64 12.39 -4.09
C GLU A 273 -17.92 11.40 -5.00
N PHE A 274 -17.89 10.13 -4.60
CA PHE A 274 -17.37 9.01 -5.37
C PHE A 274 -17.97 7.69 -4.89
N THR A 275 -17.77 6.63 -5.67
CA THR A 275 -18.13 5.26 -5.30
C THR A 275 -16.89 4.44 -5.04
N VAL A 276 -16.99 3.50 -4.09
CA VAL A 276 -15.97 2.47 -3.84
C VAL A 276 -16.55 1.09 -4.10
N ASP A 277 -15.71 0.18 -4.58
CA ASP A 277 -16.03 -1.25 -4.74
C ASP A 277 -15.19 -2.13 -3.81
N ARG A 278 -15.49 -3.43 -3.82
CA ARG A 278 -14.75 -4.44 -3.04
C ARG A 278 -14.56 -3.99 -1.58
N CYS A 279 -15.62 -3.43 -1.00
CA CYS A 279 -15.57 -2.94 0.37
C CYS A 279 -15.27 -4.08 1.34
N ASN A 280 -14.32 -3.85 2.23
CA ASN A 280 -14.04 -4.70 3.38
C ASN A 280 -14.36 -3.92 4.67
N TRP A 281 -15.12 -4.56 5.58
CA TRP A 281 -15.55 -3.97 6.83
C TRP A 281 -14.90 -4.72 8.00
N ILE A 282 -14.32 -3.99 8.95
CA ILE A 282 -13.59 -4.58 10.07
C ILE A 282 -14.53 -4.92 11.25
N PRO A 283 -15.38 -3.99 11.76
CA PRO A 283 -16.19 -4.27 12.95
C PRO A 283 -17.50 -5.03 12.66
N PHE A 284 -17.90 -5.19 11.40
CA PHE A 284 -19.13 -5.88 11.00
C PHE A 284 -18.95 -6.54 9.62
N ASP A 285 -19.84 -7.45 9.23
CA ASP A 285 -19.73 -8.17 7.95
C ASP A 285 -20.17 -7.31 6.76
N ASN A 286 -21.23 -6.54 6.92
CA ASN A 286 -21.78 -5.69 5.87
C ASN A 286 -22.25 -4.36 6.46
N LEU A 287 -22.07 -3.30 5.69
CA LEU A 287 -22.69 -2.01 5.97
C LEU A 287 -24.16 -2.09 5.52
N THR A 288 -25.10 -1.88 6.45
CA THR A 288 -26.56 -1.94 6.19
C THR A 288 -27.22 -0.57 6.19
N GLU A 289 -26.61 0.39 6.87
CA GLU A 289 -27.12 1.76 7.03
C GLU A 289 -26.00 2.77 6.78
N PRO A 290 -26.31 4.01 6.39
CA PRO A 290 -25.31 5.06 6.26
C PRO A 290 -24.56 5.30 7.58
N ILE A 291 -23.26 5.54 7.49
CA ILE A 291 -22.39 5.83 8.65
C ILE A 291 -21.58 7.11 8.43
N GLU A 292 -21.37 7.83 9.52
CA GLU A 292 -20.43 8.96 9.56
C GLU A 292 -19.03 8.47 9.92
N VAL A 293 -18.03 8.91 9.12
CA VAL A 293 -16.63 8.48 9.25
C VAL A 293 -15.68 9.61 8.90
N THR A 294 -14.40 9.42 9.22
CA THR A 294 -13.30 10.15 8.58
C THR A 294 -12.77 9.31 7.42
N ALA A 295 -12.85 9.82 6.19
CA ALA A 295 -12.38 9.13 4.99
C ALA A 295 -10.98 9.63 4.56
N LYS A 296 -10.04 8.70 4.36
CA LYS A 296 -8.73 8.96 3.71
C LYS A 296 -8.76 8.40 2.30
N ILE A 297 -8.63 9.27 1.30
CA ILE A 297 -8.68 8.91 -0.14
C ILE A 297 -7.30 8.54 -0.72
N ARG A 298 -6.25 8.62 0.07
CA ARG A 298 -4.85 8.18 -0.20
C ARG A 298 -4.06 8.15 1.10
N TYR A 299 -2.95 7.46 1.13
CA TYR A 299 -2.15 7.27 2.35
C TYR A 299 -1.80 8.58 3.06
N ASN A 300 -1.25 9.55 2.34
CA ASN A 300 -0.83 10.85 2.90
C ASN A 300 -1.98 11.86 3.08
N HIS A 301 -3.24 11.46 2.84
CA HIS A 301 -4.40 12.32 3.07
C HIS A 301 -4.64 12.47 4.58
N PRO A 302 -4.90 13.68 5.09
CA PRO A 302 -5.16 13.87 6.53
C PRO A 302 -6.44 13.17 6.99
N GLY A 303 -7.40 12.99 6.10
CA GLY A 303 -8.76 12.54 6.36
C GLY A 303 -9.74 13.72 6.33
N THR A 304 -10.96 13.47 5.88
CA THR A 304 -12.07 14.42 5.87
C THR A 304 -13.34 13.73 6.32
N ALA A 305 -14.26 14.48 6.94
CA ALA A 305 -15.55 13.95 7.34
C ALA A 305 -16.35 13.50 6.10
N ALA A 306 -17.03 12.37 6.21
CA ALA A 306 -17.78 11.77 5.13
C ALA A 306 -18.92 10.90 5.63
N THR A 307 -19.99 10.85 4.84
CA THR A 307 -21.09 9.89 4.98
C THR A 307 -20.87 8.75 3.99
N VAL A 308 -20.82 7.51 4.47
CA VAL A 308 -20.71 6.31 3.64
C VAL A 308 -22.04 5.59 3.61
N THR A 309 -22.62 5.44 2.41
CA THR A 309 -23.94 4.83 2.19
C THR A 309 -23.79 3.51 1.43
N PRO A 310 -24.36 2.40 1.91
CA PRO A 310 -24.28 1.11 1.21
C PRO A 310 -25.06 1.15 -0.12
N LEU A 311 -24.46 0.55 -1.17
CA LEU A 311 -25.12 0.37 -2.48
C LEU A 311 -25.41 -1.11 -2.78
N GLY A 312 -25.05 -2.03 -1.86
CA GLY A 312 -25.11 -3.47 -2.10
C GLY A 312 -23.97 -3.98 -2.99
N GLY A 313 -23.83 -5.32 -3.06
CA GLY A 313 -22.82 -5.96 -3.90
C GLY A 313 -21.37 -5.58 -3.59
N GLY A 314 -21.05 -5.32 -2.32
CA GLY A 314 -19.71 -4.90 -1.90
C GLY A 314 -19.33 -3.48 -2.33
N ARG A 315 -20.28 -2.63 -2.66
CA ARG A 315 -20.10 -1.23 -3.07
C ARG A 315 -20.68 -0.26 -2.05
N ALA A 316 -20.09 0.93 -1.97
CA ALA A 316 -20.63 2.02 -1.18
C ALA A 316 -20.40 3.37 -1.88
N LYS A 317 -21.32 4.30 -1.65
CA LYS A 317 -21.24 5.70 -2.06
C LYS A 317 -20.61 6.48 -0.92
N VAL A 318 -19.64 7.31 -1.22
CA VAL A 318 -18.96 8.18 -0.27
C VAL A 318 -19.27 9.63 -0.62
N LYS A 319 -19.92 10.35 0.30
CA LYS A 319 -20.14 11.79 0.22
C LYS A 319 -19.26 12.48 1.23
N LEU A 320 -18.27 13.24 0.75
CA LEU A 320 -17.40 14.06 1.57
C LEU A 320 -18.15 15.34 2.00
N HIS A 321 -17.94 15.78 3.22
CA HIS A 321 -18.57 17.02 3.72
C HIS A 321 -17.90 18.26 3.12
N GLU A 322 -16.65 18.12 2.67
CA GLU A 322 -15.91 19.16 1.96
C GLU A 322 -15.26 18.56 0.70
N PRO A 323 -15.32 19.25 -0.46
CA PRO A 323 -14.67 18.78 -1.67
C PRO A 323 -13.20 18.48 -1.46
N GLN A 324 -12.70 17.41 -2.06
CA GLN A 324 -11.32 17.01 -1.99
C GLN A 324 -10.72 16.92 -3.38
N ARG A 325 -9.48 17.39 -3.47
CA ARG A 325 -8.72 17.45 -4.71
C ARG A 325 -8.21 16.07 -5.13
N ALA A 326 -8.36 15.76 -6.43
CA ALA A 326 -7.76 14.61 -7.08
C ALA A 326 -8.17 13.27 -6.44
N ILE A 327 -9.47 13.02 -6.32
CA ILE A 327 -10.02 11.70 -6.00
C ILE A 327 -9.68 10.78 -7.16
N THR A 328 -8.81 9.79 -6.91
CA THR A 328 -8.15 9.03 -7.98
C THR A 328 -8.65 7.58 -8.02
N PRO A 329 -9.27 7.13 -9.13
CA PRO A 329 -9.64 5.74 -9.32
C PRO A 329 -8.46 4.78 -9.18
N GLY A 330 -8.69 3.64 -8.53
CA GLY A 330 -7.64 2.66 -8.23
C GLY A 330 -6.92 2.88 -6.91
N GLN A 331 -7.02 4.08 -6.31
CA GLN A 331 -6.60 4.29 -4.92
C GLN A 331 -7.64 3.71 -3.96
N ALA A 332 -7.22 3.39 -2.74
CA ALA A 332 -8.16 3.02 -1.70
C ALA A 332 -8.75 4.26 -1.01
N ALA A 333 -10.03 4.17 -0.63
CA ALA A 333 -10.62 5.03 0.38
C ALA A 333 -10.78 4.21 1.66
N VAL A 334 -10.16 4.66 2.76
CA VAL A 334 -10.17 3.97 4.05
C VAL A 334 -10.92 4.82 5.07
N PHE A 335 -11.83 4.18 5.79
CA PHE A 335 -12.79 4.81 6.68
C PHE A 335 -12.42 4.58 8.13
N TYR A 336 -12.43 5.64 8.92
CA TYR A 336 -12.05 5.63 10.32
C TYR A 336 -13.15 6.22 11.20
N LYS A 337 -13.28 5.68 12.40
CA LYS A 337 -14.00 6.30 13.51
C LYS A 337 -13.01 6.39 14.66
N ASP A 338 -12.55 7.60 14.94
CA ASP A 338 -11.42 7.87 15.83
C ASP A 338 -10.17 7.10 15.39
N ASP A 339 -9.67 6.16 16.19
CA ASP A 339 -8.54 5.29 15.87
C ASP A 339 -8.93 3.94 15.25
N LEU A 340 -10.23 3.61 15.24
CA LEU A 340 -10.74 2.37 14.65
C LEU A 340 -10.78 2.47 13.12
N VAL A 341 -10.22 1.48 12.44
CA VAL A 341 -10.46 1.27 11.01
C VAL A 341 -11.82 0.62 10.86
N VAL A 342 -12.79 1.36 10.34
CA VAL A 342 -14.14 0.84 10.07
C VAL A 342 -14.14 -0.06 8.85
N GLY A 343 -13.34 0.29 7.86
CA GLY A 343 -13.22 -0.45 6.62
C GLY A 343 -12.68 0.42 5.49
N GLY A 344 -12.97 0.02 4.26
CA GLY A 344 -12.56 0.75 3.07
C GLY A 344 -12.96 0.02 1.80
N GLY A 345 -12.62 0.63 0.67
CA GLY A 345 -12.84 0.07 -0.66
C GLY A 345 -11.98 0.78 -1.69
N TRP A 346 -12.01 0.27 -2.92
CA TRP A 346 -11.24 0.86 -4.01
C TRP A 346 -12.09 1.90 -4.73
N ILE A 347 -11.54 3.09 -4.93
CA ILE A 347 -12.20 4.21 -5.60
C ILE A 347 -12.47 3.82 -7.06
N MET A 348 -13.72 3.89 -7.45
CA MET A 348 -14.18 3.66 -8.82
C MET A 348 -14.13 4.97 -9.64
N ARG A 349 -14.29 4.80 -10.93
CA ARG A 349 -14.39 5.92 -11.88
C ARG A 349 -15.74 6.61 -11.76
#